data_3f791ac8d939505417345c876de1f363
#
_entry.id   3f791ac8d939505417345c876de1f363
#
_cell.length_a   1.000
_cell.length_b   1.000
_cell.length_c   1.000
_cell.angle_alpha   90.00
_cell.angle_beta   90.00
_cell.angle_gamma   90.00
#
_symmetry.space_group_name_H-M   'P 1'
#
loop_
_entity.id
_entity.type
_entity.pdbx_description
1 polymer ?
#
loop_
_entity_poly.entity_id
_entity_poly.type
_entity_poly.pdbx_seq_one_letter_code
_entity_poly.pdbx_strand_id
1 'polypeptide(L)'
;MSNSLTPETEQSLRELLKRCSPETVAAALRFRITKDPAGVDVVVLGIIERFLDPDVRPRLRSGGDGLRVFDDLGIDSLAMVEVVMVVEEVLQIKINNEELRDLRTIGDIKTYIDCRLKGLPLPERPVHVHVAEIIALLPQQPPFLFVQEATLRSDEARGVYKIVGDEFFLEGHFKNNPVLPASIMLEALGQLAVLYLLKTKRAELSAPVDSAKIFFTACDGVRCQRICRPGDILTLFVKPKRIKHPLARFEGHITCGNERVAFAEEITLTFDFAAVEQTTAVEGHSEVPPSSQSSR
;
A
#
# COMPACT_ATOMS: atom_id res chain seq x y z
N MET A 1 -20.39 -13.63 35.92
CA MET A 1 -20.15 -15.06 35.61
C MET A 1 -18.63 -15.23 35.55
N SER A 2 -18.06 -16.10 36.38
CA SER A 2 -16.61 -16.33 36.45
C SER A 2 -16.16 -16.99 35.14
N ASN A 3 -15.44 -16.23 34.29
CA ASN A 3 -14.86 -16.74 33.05
C ASN A 3 -13.56 -17.52 33.41
N SER A 4 -13.71 -18.73 33.96
CA SER A 4 -12.57 -19.63 34.18
C SER A 4 -12.33 -20.48 32.94
N LEU A 5 -11.08 -20.65 32.53
CA LEU A 5 -10.72 -21.61 31.48
C LEU A 5 -11.04 -23.04 31.95
N THR A 6 -11.42 -23.92 31.03
CA THR A 6 -11.47 -25.34 31.37
C THR A 6 -10.06 -25.86 31.60
N PRO A 7 -9.86 -26.85 32.50
CA PRO A 7 -8.54 -27.43 32.75
C PRO A 7 -7.85 -27.94 31.48
N GLU A 8 -8.61 -28.49 30.54
CA GLU A 8 -8.10 -28.95 29.23
C GLU A 8 -7.58 -27.79 28.36
N THR A 9 -8.31 -26.66 28.31
CA THR A 9 -7.88 -25.48 27.55
C THR A 9 -6.64 -24.85 28.17
N GLU A 10 -6.56 -24.79 29.51
CA GLU A 10 -5.38 -24.28 30.19
C GLU A 10 -4.16 -25.17 29.93
N GLN A 11 -4.30 -26.49 30.01
CA GLN A 11 -3.22 -27.43 29.75
C GLN A 11 -2.75 -27.35 28.28
N SER A 12 -3.66 -27.23 27.32
CA SER A 12 -3.36 -27.07 25.91
C SER A 12 -2.55 -25.78 25.64
N LEU A 13 -2.93 -24.67 26.25
CA LEU A 13 -2.19 -23.41 26.13
C LEU A 13 -0.79 -23.49 26.73
N ARG A 14 -0.65 -24.15 27.90
CA ARG A 14 0.66 -24.35 28.55
C ARG A 14 1.58 -25.24 27.69
N GLU A 15 1.04 -26.28 27.06
CA GLU A 15 1.80 -27.12 26.14
C GLU A 15 2.20 -26.36 24.86
N LEU A 16 1.27 -25.59 24.28
CA LEU A 16 1.54 -24.76 23.10
C LEU A 16 2.66 -23.73 23.36
N LEU A 17 2.67 -23.15 24.56
CA LEU A 17 3.62 -22.10 24.97
C LEU A 17 4.80 -22.61 25.85
N LYS A 18 5.04 -23.92 25.92
CA LYS A 18 6.07 -24.55 26.82
C LYS A 18 7.49 -24.04 26.61
N ARG A 19 7.78 -23.48 25.40
CA ARG A 19 9.07 -22.88 25.05
C ARG A 19 9.13 -21.37 25.27
N CYS A 20 8.04 -20.75 25.67
CA CYS A 20 7.97 -19.32 25.97
C CYS A 20 8.29 -19.07 27.46
N SER A 21 8.55 -17.81 27.80
CA SER A 21 8.80 -17.42 29.20
C SER A 21 7.55 -17.65 30.08
N PRO A 22 7.74 -17.86 31.40
CA PRO A 22 6.59 -17.93 32.32
C PRO A 22 5.69 -16.69 32.29
N GLU A 23 6.27 -15.52 32.05
CA GLU A 23 5.55 -14.26 31.90
C GLU A 23 4.61 -14.28 30.65
N THR A 24 5.11 -14.77 29.52
CA THR A 24 4.32 -14.95 28.30
C THR A 24 3.14 -15.89 28.53
N VAL A 25 3.38 -17.03 29.19
CA VAL A 25 2.32 -18.00 29.52
C VAL A 25 1.27 -17.38 30.43
N ALA A 26 1.68 -16.66 31.47
CA ALA A 26 0.76 -15.99 32.38
C ALA A 26 -0.06 -14.90 31.69
N ALA A 27 0.55 -14.11 30.80
CA ALA A 27 -0.13 -13.10 30.01
C ALA A 27 -1.17 -13.72 29.06
N ALA A 28 -0.83 -14.82 28.38
CA ALA A 28 -1.72 -15.56 27.50
C ALA A 28 -2.94 -16.13 28.24
N LEU A 29 -2.74 -16.74 29.40
CA LEU A 29 -3.82 -17.26 30.24
C LEU A 29 -4.74 -16.13 30.71
N ARG A 30 -4.15 -15.00 31.15
CA ARG A 30 -4.93 -13.82 31.55
C ARG A 30 -5.80 -13.33 30.41
N PHE A 31 -5.21 -13.13 29.22
CA PHE A 31 -5.95 -12.70 28.04
C PHE A 31 -7.10 -13.65 27.69
N ARG A 32 -6.89 -14.96 27.75
CA ARG A 32 -7.95 -15.94 27.47
C ARG A 32 -9.14 -15.84 28.43
N ILE A 33 -8.88 -15.49 29.70
CA ILE A 33 -9.89 -15.33 30.76
C ILE A 33 -10.61 -13.99 30.64
N THR A 34 -9.82 -12.90 30.52
CA THR A 34 -10.36 -11.53 30.67
C THR A 34 -10.69 -10.86 29.35
N LYS A 35 -10.13 -11.34 28.24
CA LYS A 35 -10.13 -10.68 26.93
C LYS A 35 -9.56 -9.24 26.97
N ASP A 36 -8.83 -8.90 28.03
CA ASP A 36 -8.15 -7.62 28.18
C ASP A 36 -6.92 -7.57 27.26
N PRO A 37 -6.81 -6.62 26.35
CA PRO A 37 -5.66 -6.48 25.47
C PRO A 37 -4.37 -6.06 26.22
N ALA A 38 -4.47 -5.61 27.47
CA ALA A 38 -3.32 -5.29 28.27
C ALA A 38 -2.42 -6.54 28.45
N GLY A 39 -1.23 -6.52 27.89
CA GLY A 39 -0.29 -7.66 27.94
C GLY A 39 -0.28 -8.52 26.67
N VAL A 40 -1.08 -8.23 25.66
CA VAL A 40 -1.02 -8.92 24.37
C VAL A 40 0.36 -8.74 23.72
N ASP A 41 0.98 -7.58 23.86
CA ASP A 41 2.36 -7.33 23.41
C ASP A 41 3.35 -8.33 24.03
N VAL A 42 3.22 -8.63 25.32
CA VAL A 42 4.05 -9.62 26.01
C VAL A 42 3.85 -11.03 25.42
N VAL A 43 2.62 -11.37 25.09
CA VAL A 43 2.28 -12.65 24.45
C VAL A 43 2.93 -12.75 23.08
N VAL A 44 2.73 -11.73 22.24
CA VAL A 44 3.22 -11.71 20.85
C VAL A 44 4.75 -11.72 20.81
N LEU A 45 5.39 -10.83 21.58
CA LEU A 45 6.85 -10.77 21.64
C LEU A 45 7.45 -12.06 22.20
N GLY A 46 6.83 -12.67 23.21
CA GLY A 46 7.30 -13.94 23.77
C GLY A 46 7.13 -15.12 22.82
N ILE A 47 6.09 -15.12 21.97
CA ILE A 47 5.95 -16.11 20.90
C ILE A 47 7.03 -15.89 19.83
N ILE A 48 7.27 -14.64 19.39
CA ILE A 48 8.33 -14.31 18.44
C ILE A 48 9.70 -14.73 19.00
N GLU A 49 10.00 -14.38 20.26
CA GLU A 49 11.27 -14.69 20.93
C GLU A 49 11.62 -16.18 20.90
N ARG A 50 10.62 -17.05 20.97
CA ARG A 50 10.79 -18.51 20.92
C ARG A 50 11.46 -18.97 19.61
N PHE A 51 11.24 -18.26 18.50
CA PHE A 51 11.76 -18.60 17.18
C PHE A 51 13.09 -17.91 16.85
N LEU A 52 13.59 -17.05 17.76
CA LEU A 52 14.85 -16.35 17.58
C LEU A 52 16.02 -17.14 18.14
N ASP A 53 17.17 -17.01 17.47
CA ASP A 53 18.44 -17.46 18.02
C ASP A 53 18.75 -16.76 19.35
N PRO A 54 19.38 -17.44 20.30
CA PRO A 54 19.69 -16.87 21.62
C PRO A 54 20.42 -15.54 21.58
N ASP A 55 21.32 -15.36 20.61
CA ASP A 55 22.13 -14.14 20.44
C ASP A 55 21.32 -12.94 19.92
N VAL A 56 20.17 -13.19 19.28
CA VAL A 56 19.30 -12.16 18.72
C VAL A 56 18.22 -11.70 19.72
N ARG A 57 17.83 -12.56 20.66
CA ARG A 57 16.77 -12.26 21.67
C ARG A 57 16.95 -10.93 22.41
N PRO A 58 18.17 -10.52 22.82
CA PRO A 58 18.37 -9.23 23.47
C PRO A 58 17.95 -8.04 22.59
N ARG A 59 18.11 -8.15 21.26
CA ARG A 59 17.70 -7.11 20.31
C ARG A 59 16.18 -6.92 20.30
N LEU A 60 15.40 -8.00 20.37
CA LEU A 60 13.94 -7.91 20.44
C LEU A 60 13.47 -7.12 21.67
N ARG A 61 14.16 -7.30 22.80
CA ARG A 61 13.81 -6.64 24.07
C ARG A 61 14.20 -5.17 24.11
N SER A 62 15.29 -4.77 23.44
CA SER A 62 15.85 -3.41 23.49
C SER A 62 15.52 -2.55 22.26
N GLY A 63 15.13 -3.14 21.15
CA GLY A 63 15.13 -2.45 19.84
C GLY A 63 13.83 -1.73 19.47
N GLY A 64 12.77 -1.90 20.24
CA GLY A 64 11.50 -1.20 20.04
C GLY A 64 10.73 -1.58 18.75
N ASP A 65 9.74 -0.77 18.41
CA ASP A 65 8.77 -1.07 17.34
C ASP A 65 9.35 -0.99 15.91
N GLY A 66 10.47 -0.32 15.73
CA GLY A 66 11.14 -0.18 14.42
C GLY A 66 11.95 -1.40 13.97
N LEU A 67 12.15 -2.43 14.82
CA LEU A 67 12.89 -3.64 14.46
C LEU A 67 12.21 -4.39 13.31
N ARG A 68 12.99 -4.70 12.28
CA ARG A 68 12.52 -5.46 11.11
C ARG A 68 12.63 -6.95 11.38
N VAL A 69 11.50 -7.65 11.19
CA VAL A 69 11.34 -9.05 11.59
C VAL A 69 12.28 -9.98 10.80
N PHE A 70 12.41 -9.75 9.50
CA PHE A 70 13.25 -10.55 8.61
C PHE A 70 14.72 -10.12 8.67
N ASP A 71 15.00 -8.82 8.52
CA ASP A 71 16.36 -8.31 8.35
C ASP A 71 17.12 -8.19 9.67
N ASP A 72 16.47 -7.74 10.76
CA ASP A 72 17.13 -7.45 12.02
C ASP A 72 17.05 -8.63 13.01
N LEU A 73 15.98 -9.44 12.92
CA LEU A 73 15.75 -10.57 13.82
C LEU A 73 16.01 -11.93 13.15
N GLY A 74 16.18 -11.99 11.82
CA GLY A 74 16.51 -13.21 11.09
C GLY A 74 15.40 -14.25 11.06
N ILE A 75 14.13 -13.87 11.28
CA ILE A 75 13.00 -14.79 11.14
C ILE A 75 12.79 -15.07 9.66
N ASP A 76 12.80 -16.32 9.28
CA ASP A 76 12.45 -16.72 7.91
C ASP A 76 10.94 -16.86 7.70
N SER A 77 10.54 -17.09 6.46
CA SER A 77 9.13 -17.19 6.10
C SER A 77 8.43 -18.39 6.74
N LEU A 78 9.14 -19.49 7.01
CA LEU A 78 8.57 -20.68 7.63
C LEU A 78 8.33 -20.43 9.12
N ALA A 79 9.33 -19.90 9.81
CA ALA A 79 9.21 -19.51 11.22
C ALA A 79 8.10 -18.46 11.42
N MET A 80 7.93 -17.52 10.46
CA MET A 80 6.83 -16.54 10.53
C MET A 80 5.44 -17.20 10.42
N VAL A 81 5.27 -18.22 9.59
CA VAL A 81 4.02 -18.98 9.52
C VAL A 81 3.73 -19.68 10.87
N GLU A 82 4.75 -20.30 11.48
CA GLU A 82 4.59 -20.93 12.79
C GLU A 82 4.25 -19.89 13.89
N VAL A 83 4.89 -18.72 13.90
CA VAL A 83 4.54 -17.60 14.80
C VAL A 83 3.06 -17.26 14.66
N VAL A 84 2.60 -17.09 13.42
CA VAL A 84 1.21 -16.74 13.13
C VAL A 84 0.23 -17.79 13.65
N MET A 85 0.49 -19.07 13.39
CA MET A 85 -0.37 -20.17 13.87
C MET A 85 -0.49 -20.16 15.40
N VAL A 86 0.63 -19.95 16.11
CA VAL A 86 0.61 -19.88 17.57
C VAL A 86 -0.14 -18.65 18.07
N VAL A 87 0.05 -17.49 17.42
CA VAL A 87 -0.64 -16.25 17.78
C VAL A 87 -2.17 -16.38 17.55
N GLU A 88 -2.59 -16.93 16.41
CA GLU A 88 -4.02 -17.19 16.11
C GLU A 88 -4.67 -18.06 17.18
N GLU A 89 -4.00 -19.17 17.55
CA GLU A 89 -4.52 -20.11 18.55
C GLU A 89 -4.60 -19.47 19.94
N VAL A 90 -3.55 -18.75 20.35
CA VAL A 90 -3.48 -18.11 21.67
C VAL A 90 -4.49 -16.97 21.79
N LEU A 91 -4.55 -16.09 20.82
CA LEU A 91 -5.40 -14.89 20.85
C LEU A 91 -6.82 -15.13 20.32
N GLN A 92 -7.05 -16.29 19.65
CA GLN A 92 -8.32 -16.61 19.00
C GLN A 92 -8.77 -15.56 17.96
N ILE A 93 -7.83 -15.12 17.17
CA ILE A 93 -8.03 -14.25 16.01
C ILE A 93 -7.72 -15.02 14.75
N LYS A 94 -8.19 -14.50 13.60
CA LYS A 94 -7.78 -15.00 12.29
C LYS A 94 -6.90 -13.95 11.62
N ILE A 95 -5.78 -14.41 11.07
CA ILE A 95 -4.79 -13.60 10.38
C ILE A 95 -4.79 -13.99 8.91
N ASN A 96 -5.02 -13.02 8.03
CA ASN A 96 -5.01 -13.27 6.60
C ASN A 96 -3.57 -13.30 6.07
N ASN A 97 -3.20 -14.36 5.35
CA ASN A 97 -1.86 -14.53 4.79
C ASN A 97 -1.46 -13.41 3.82
N GLU A 98 -2.40 -12.79 3.12
CA GLU A 98 -2.11 -11.65 2.25
C GLU A 98 -1.65 -10.42 3.04
N GLU A 99 -2.22 -10.21 4.22
CA GLU A 99 -1.90 -9.08 5.11
C GLU A 99 -0.54 -9.26 5.81
N LEU A 100 -0.08 -10.51 5.99
CA LEU A 100 1.23 -10.81 6.58
C LEU A 100 2.40 -10.27 5.76
N ARG A 101 2.26 -10.21 4.44
CA ARG A 101 3.32 -9.72 3.55
C ARG A 101 3.70 -8.27 3.82
N ASP A 102 2.81 -7.53 4.44
CA ASP A 102 2.99 -6.12 4.75
C ASP A 102 3.52 -5.88 6.17
N LEU A 103 3.57 -6.91 7.02
CA LEU A 103 4.08 -6.82 8.40
C LEU A 103 5.60 -6.95 8.40
N ARG A 104 6.31 -5.83 8.35
CA ARG A 104 7.78 -5.80 8.25
C ARG A 104 8.47 -5.56 9.59
N THR A 105 7.84 -4.83 10.49
CA THR A 105 8.40 -4.44 11.78
C THR A 105 7.60 -5.00 12.96
N ILE A 106 8.19 -5.01 14.14
CA ILE A 106 7.50 -5.36 15.39
C ILE A 106 6.31 -4.43 15.64
N GLY A 107 6.44 -3.13 15.35
CA GLY A 107 5.34 -2.16 15.47
C GLY A 107 4.18 -2.47 14.52
N ASP A 108 4.49 -2.97 13.31
CA ASP A 108 3.45 -3.40 12.37
C ASP A 108 2.65 -4.58 12.93
N ILE A 109 3.34 -5.58 13.50
CA ILE A 109 2.69 -6.77 14.09
C ILE A 109 1.81 -6.37 15.27
N LYS A 110 2.31 -5.54 16.18
CA LYS A 110 1.53 -5.04 17.33
C LYS A 110 0.29 -4.28 16.89
N THR A 111 0.45 -3.34 15.96
CA THR A 111 -0.66 -2.56 15.41
C THR A 111 -1.70 -3.44 14.71
N TYR A 112 -1.25 -4.41 13.93
CA TYR A 112 -2.11 -5.36 13.27
C TYR A 112 -2.97 -6.14 14.28
N ILE A 113 -2.34 -6.71 15.31
CA ILE A 113 -3.02 -7.51 16.32
C ILE A 113 -3.98 -6.65 17.13
N ASP A 114 -3.59 -5.43 17.52
CA ASP A 114 -4.44 -4.50 18.25
C ASP A 114 -5.70 -4.15 17.45
N CYS A 115 -5.56 -3.84 16.15
CA CYS A 115 -6.69 -3.59 15.26
C CYS A 115 -7.61 -4.82 15.14
N ARG A 116 -7.05 -6.03 15.00
CA ARG A 116 -7.83 -7.27 14.92
C ARG A 116 -8.62 -7.55 16.19
N LEU A 117 -8.00 -7.37 17.36
CA LEU A 117 -8.67 -7.58 18.65
C LEU A 117 -9.79 -6.57 18.91
N LYS A 118 -9.62 -5.34 18.46
CA LYS A 118 -10.60 -4.25 18.61
C LYS A 118 -11.66 -4.22 17.50
N GLY A 119 -11.53 -5.06 16.47
CA GLY A 119 -12.39 -5.00 15.28
C GLY A 119 -12.25 -3.69 14.48
N LEU A 120 -11.09 -3.04 14.59
CA LEU A 120 -10.78 -1.80 13.87
C LEU A 120 -10.19 -2.12 12.49
N PRO A 121 -10.41 -1.25 11.50
CA PRO A 121 -9.71 -1.35 10.22
C PRO A 121 -8.21 -1.20 10.43
N LEU A 122 -7.42 -1.92 9.63
CA LEU A 122 -5.97 -1.77 9.65
C LEU A 122 -5.58 -0.37 9.17
N PRO A 123 -4.58 0.27 9.76
CA PRO A 123 -4.10 1.56 9.29
C PRO A 123 -3.56 1.40 7.87
N GLU A 124 -4.04 2.25 7.00
CA GLU A 124 -3.60 2.26 5.62
C GLU A 124 -2.14 2.70 5.52
N ARG A 125 -1.34 1.93 4.79
CA ARG A 125 0.05 2.29 4.50
C ARG A 125 0.13 3.08 3.21
N PRO A 126 0.84 4.21 3.23
CA PRO A 126 1.08 4.94 1.99
C PRO A 126 1.91 4.08 1.03
N VAL A 127 1.54 4.08 -0.24
CA VAL A 127 2.32 3.47 -1.32
C VAL A 127 3.28 4.51 -1.86
N HIS A 128 4.59 4.26 -1.73
CA HIS A 128 5.63 5.10 -2.31
C HIS A 128 5.95 4.62 -3.71
N VAL A 129 5.97 5.54 -4.68
CA VAL A 129 6.20 5.25 -6.10
C VAL A 129 7.37 6.12 -6.57
N HIS A 130 8.42 5.48 -7.05
CA HIS A 130 9.63 6.12 -7.56
C HIS A 130 9.55 6.37 -9.07
N VAL A 131 10.39 7.26 -9.59
CA VAL A 131 10.35 7.71 -10.99
C VAL A 131 10.35 6.56 -12.01
N ALA A 132 11.13 5.51 -11.80
CA ALA A 132 11.16 4.36 -12.71
C ALA A 132 9.80 3.65 -12.82
N GLU A 133 9.11 3.51 -11.70
CA GLU A 133 7.78 2.93 -11.66
C GLU A 133 6.72 3.89 -12.22
N ILE A 134 6.86 5.20 -11.97
CA ILE A 134 5.99 6.23 -12.55
C ILE A 134 6.07 6.18 -14.09
N ILE A 135 7.28 6.12 -14.66
CA ILE A 135 7.51 5.98 -16.12
C ILE A 135 6.85 4.70 -16.67
N ALA A 136 6.91 3.61 -15.93
CA ALA A 136 6.30 2.34 -16.36
C ALA A 136 4.77 2.36 -16.33
N LEU A 137 4.16 3.17 -15.46
CA LEU A 137 2.72 3.21 -15.24
C LEU A 137 2.01 4.27 -16.05
N LEU A 138 2.59 5.50 -16.12
CA LEU A 138 1.93 6.61 -16.77
C LEU A 138 2.02 6.51 -18.30
N PRO A 139 0.97 6.89 -19.04
CA PRO A 139 1.03 7.02 -20.49
C PRO A 139 1.97 8.15 -20.93
N GLN A 140 2.11 9.21 -20.12
CA GLN A 140 3.07 10.29 -20.36
C GLN A 140 4.49 9.82 -20.12
N GLN A 141 5.38 10.19 -21.02
CA GLN A 141 6.79 9.81 -20.98
C GLN A 141 7.69 11.05 -20.99
N PRO A 142 8.95 10.96 -20.51
CA PRO A 142 9.92 12.03 -20.70
C PRO A 142 10.05 12.45 -22.18
N PRO A 143 10.16 13.75 -22.51
CA PRO A 143 10.34 14.86 -21.56
C PRO A 143 9.02 15.46 -21.00
N PHE A 144 7.85 14.84 -21.21
CA PHE A 144 6.56 15.32 -20.76
C PHE A 144 6.09 14.60 -19.47
N LEU A 145 7.01 14.45 -18.51
CA LEU A 145 6.75 13.83 -17.21
C LEU A 145 7.01 14.84 -16.09
N PHE A 146 5.99 15.14 -15.27
CA PHE A 146 6.01 16.18 -14.24
C PHE A 146 5.74 15.67 -12.83
N VAL A 147 5.92 14.36 -12.61
CA VAL A 147 5.91 13.70 -11.30
C VAL A 147 7.16 12.84 -11.20
N GLN A 148 8.05 13.13 -10.24
CA GLN A 148 9.32 12.42 -10.06
C GLN A 148 9.25 11.39 -8.93
N GLU A 149 8.46 11.68 -7.92
CA GLU A 149 8.17 10.80 -6.79
C GLU A 149 6.70 10.98 -6.39
N ALA A 150 6.08 9.93 -5.88
CA ALA A 150 4.74 10.02 -5.34
C ALA A 150 4.56 9.16 -4.08
N THR A 151 3.64 9.62 -3.22
CA THR A 151 3.14 8.89 -2.06
C THR A 151 1.62 8.87 -2.16
N LEU A 152 1.05 7.68 -2.25
CA LEU A 152 -0.39 7.48 -2.45
C LEU A 152 -1.01 6.90 -1.18
N ARG A 153 -2.17 7.43 -0.81
CA ARG A 153 -3.07 6.92 0.23
C ARG A 153 -4.46 6.73 -0.38
N SER A 154 -5.39 6.11 0.34
CA SER A 154 -6.77 5.97 -0.16
C SER A 154 -7.49 7.30 -0.37
N ASP A 155 -7.16 8.30 0.42
CA ASP A 155 -7.86 9.59 0.44
C ASP A 155 -7.11 10.71 -0.27
N GLU A 156 -5.81 10.54 -0.59
CA GLU A 156 -4.99 11.56 -1.27
C GLU A 156 -3.77 10.97 -1.97
N ALA A 157 -3.21 11.71 -2.91
CA ALA A 157 -1.86 11.49 -3.43
C ALA A 157 -1.03 12.77 -3.30
N ARG A 158 0.25 12.57 -2.98
CA ARG A 158 1.27 13.60 -2.94
C ARG A 158 2.36 13.25 -3.94
N GLY A 159 2.76 14.21 -4.78
CA GLY A 159 3.86 14.07 -5.73
C GLY A 159 4.91 15.16 -5.55
N VAL A 160 6.08 14.97 -6.15
CA VAL A 160 7.16 15.94 -6.17
C VAL A 160 7.60 16.19 -7.61
N TYR A 161 7.79 17.46 -7.96
CA TYR A 161 8.40 17.90 -9.20
C TYR A 161 9.43 19.00 -8.94
N LYS A 162 10.69 18.77 -9.32
CA LYS A 162 11.77 19.77 -9.26
C LYS A 162 11.94 20.39 -10.64
N ILE A 163 11.86 21.71 -10.71
CA ILE A 163 12.16 22.47 -11.93
C ILE A 163 13.67 22.58 -12.06
N VAL A 164 14.25 21.90 -13.04
CA VAL A 164 15.71 21.82 -13.21
C VAL A 164 16.24 23.04 -13.99
N GLY A 165 15.50 23.47 -15.01
CA GLY A 165 15.85 24.64 -15.82
C GLY A 165 16.25 24.33 -17.27
N ASP A 166 16.31 23.04 -17.61
CA ASP A 166 16.58 22.53 -18.95
C ASP A 166 15.32 22.01 -19.65
N GLU A 167 14.16 22.21 -19.03
CA GLU A 167 12.90 21.81 -19.61
C GLU A 167 12.59 22.60 -20.90
N PHE A 168 12.24 21.88 -21.96
CA PHE A 168 12.07 22.42 -23.32
C PHE A 168 11.12 23.62 -23.40
N PHE A 169 10.09 23.68 -22.55
CA PHE A 169 9.11 24.76 -22.54
C PHE A 169 9.63 26.05 -21.87
N LEU A 170 10.71 26.00 -21.11
CA LEU A 170 11.27 27.18 -20.44
C LEU A 170 12.04 28.08 -21.40
N GLU A 171 12.55 27.56 -22.52
CA GLU A 171 13.25 28.34 -23.54
C GLU A 171 12.37 29.47 -24.10
N GLY A 172 11.08 29.18 -24.32
CA GLY A 172 10.11 30.14 -24.85
C GLY A 172 9.24 30.84 -23.81
N HIS A 173 9.22 30.36 -22.57
CA HIS A 173 8.31 30.87 -21.54
C HIS A 173 9.03 31.41 -20.29
N PHE A 174 9.55 32.64 -20.30
CA PHE A 174 9.60 33.68 -21.33
C PHE A 174 11.06 34.00 -21.72
N LYS A 175 11.28 34.76 -22.80
CA LYS A 175 12.61 35.15 -23.26
C LYS A 175 13.39 35.83 -22.13
N ASN A 176 14.57 35.25 -21.78
CA ASN A 176 15.43 35.69 -20.67
C ASN A 176 14.76 35.75 -19.28
N ASN A 177 13.62 35.10 -19.11
CA ASN A 177 12.87 35.04 -17.87
C ASN A 177 12.13 33.71 -17.76
N PRO A 178 12.82 32.60 -17.53
CA PRO A 178 12.18 31.28 -17.47
C PRO A 178 11.22 31.16 -16.29
N VAL A 179 9.99 30.84 -16.61
CA VAL A 179 8.88 30.69 -15.67
C VAL A 179 8.14 29.41 -16.01
N LEU A 180 7.82 28.58 -15.02
CA LEU A 180 6.99 27.40 -15.25
C LEU A 180 5.60 27.80 -15.74
N PRO A 181 5.15 27.30 -16.91
CA PRO A 181 3.81 27.59 -17.40
C PRO A 181 2.71 27.04 -16.47
N ALA A 182 1.63 27.83 -16.28
CA ALA A 182 0.48 27.38 -15.50
C ALA A 182 -0.16 26.09 -16.06
N SER A 183 -0.14 25.93 -17.38
CA SER A 183 -0.60 24.70 -18.04
C SER A 183 0.18 23.45 -17.63
N ILE A 184 1.49 23.58 -17.43
CA ILE A 184 2.35 22.48 -16.94
C ILE A 184 2.03 22.15 -15.47
N MET A 185 1.71 23.16 -14.66
CA MET A 185 1.26 22.92 -13.27
C MET A 185 -0.02 22.09 -13.24
N LEU A 186 -0.98 22.37 -14.14
CA LEU A 186 -2.22 21.59 -14.24
C LEU A 186 -1.96 20.19 -14.79
N GLU A 187 -1.09 20.06 -15.77
CA GLU A 187 -0.69 18.75 -16.29
C GLU A 187 -0.04 17.89 -15.19
N ALA A 188 0.84 18.48 -14.36
CA ALA A 188 1.46 17.78 -13.24
C ALA A 188 0.43 17.24 -12.23
N LEU A 189 -0.60 18.02 -11.92
CA LEU A 189 -1.73 17.56 -11.09
C LEU A 189 -2.53 16.46 -11.78
N GLY A 190 -2.75 16.58 -13.08
CA GLY A 190 -3.42 15.56 -13.90
C GLY A 190 -2.65 14.24 -13.88
N GLN A 191 -1.33 14.27 -14.09
CA GLN A 191 -0.47 13.08 -14.03
C GLN A 191 -0.49 12.41 -12.67
N LEU A 192 -0.48 13.18 -11.58
CA LEU A 192 -0.61 12.64 -10.24
C LEU A 192 -1.97 11.99 -10.00
N ALA A 193 -3.05 12.57 -10.54
CA ALA A 193 -4.39 11.99 -10.46
C ALA A 193 -4.52 10.70 -11.30
N VAL A 194 -3.87 10.63 -12.46
CA VAL A 194 -3.75 9.39 -13.26
C VAL A 194 -3.02 8.32 -12.48
N LEU A 195 -1.86 8.65 -11.90
CA LEU A 195 -1.08 7.72 -11.08
C LEU A 195 -1.90 7.18 -9.89
N TYR A 196 -2.68 8.05 -9.26
CA TYR A 196 -3.61 7.66 -8.21
C TYR A 196 -4.61 6.59 -8.69
N LEU A 197 -5.26 6.80 -9.84
CA LEU A 197 -6.23 5.84 -10.39
C LEU A 197 -5.60 4.49 -10.74
N LEU A 198 -4.36 4.51 -11.24
CA LEU A 198 -3.66 3.28 -11.66
C LEU A 198 -3.15 2.44 -10.49
N LYS A 199 -2.82 3.05 -9.36
CA LYS A 199 -2.14 2.37 -8.24
C LYS A 199 -3.01 2.13 -7.02
N THR A 200 -4.05 2.94 -6.77
CA THR A 200 -4.88 2.76 -5.59
C THR A 200 -5.96 1.71 -5.82
N LYS A 201 -6.02 0.75 -4.89
CA LYS A 201 -7.13 -0.22 -4.85
C LYS A 201 -8.33 0.42 -4.17
N ARG A 202 -9.38 0.69 -4.93
CA ARG A 202 -10.61 1.30 -4.42
C ARG A 202 -11.81 0.44 -4.75
N ALA A 203 -12.78 0.43 -3.83
CA ALA A 203 -14.03 -0.31 -4.03
C ALA A 203 -14.85 0.19 -5.23
N GLU A 204 -14.68 1.47 -5.60
CA GLU A 204 -15.35 2.09 -6.74
C GLU A 204 -14.77 1.66 -8.10
N LEU A 205 -13.57 1.04 -8.11
CA LEU A 205 -12.93 0.52 -9.31
C LEU A 205 -13.18 -0.98 -9.39
N SER A 206 -14.10 -1.38 -10.24
CA SER A 206 -14.52 -2.79 -10.41
C SER A 206 -13.47 -3.67 -11.10
N ALA A 207 -12.50 -3.06 -11.79
CA ALA A 207 -11.39 -3.72 -12.47
C ALA A 207 -10.18 -2.77 -12.56
N PRO A 208 -8.98 -3.26 -12.95
CA PRO A 208 -7.84 -2.41 -13.22
C PRO A 208 -8.14 -1.38 -14.31
N VAL A 209 -7.68 -0.16 -14.10
CA VAL A 209 -7.84 0.93 -15.08
C VAL A 209 -6.81 0.76 -16.19
N ASP A 210 -7.23 0.99 -17.44
CA ASP A 210 -6.36 0.96 -18.62
C ASP A 210 -5.64 2.31 -18.77
N SER A 211 -4.32 2.31 -18.61
CA SER A 211 -3.53 3.54 -18.70
C SER A 211 -3.64 4.24 -20.06
N ALA A 212 -3.91 3.49 -21.15
CA ALA A 212 -4.07 4.03 -22.50
C ALA A 212 -5.43 4.71 -22.70
N LYS A 213 -6.37 4.54 -21.78
CA LYS A 213 -7.74 5.06 -21.86
C LYS A 213 -8.07 6.09 -20.79
N ILE A 214 -7.06 6.78 -20.26
CA ILE A 214 -7.26 7.88 -19.31
C ILE A 214 -6.97 9.20 -20.00
N PHE A 215 -7.94 10.12 -19.97
CA PHE A 215 -7.80 11.42 -20.59
C PHE A 215 -8.21 12.54 -19.64
N PHE A 216 -7.41 13.60 -19.64
CA PHE A 216 -7.74 14.86 -18.95
C PHE A 216 -8.81 15.59 -19.78
N THR A 217 -9.98 15.85 -19.21
CA THR A 217 -11.12 16.38 -19.98
C THR A 217 -11.58 17.77 -19.55
N ALA A 218 -11.42 18.12 -18.26
CA ALA A 218 -11.79 19.43 -17.76
C ALA A 218 -11.01 19.81 -16.50
N CYS A 219 -10.88 21.12 -16.28
CA CYS A 219 -10.34 21.67 -15.05
C CYS A 219 -11.05 22.98 -14.71
N ASP A 220 -11.64 23.05 -13.53
CA ASP A 220 -12.42 24.19 -13.08
C ASP A 220 -11.78 24.86 -11.86
N GLY A 221 -12.09 26.14 -11.65
CA GLY A 221 -11.65 26.91 -10.49
C GLY A 221 -10.14 27.04 -10.34
N VAL A 222 -9.41 27.13 -11.45
CA VAL A 222 -7.95 27.21 -11.49
C VAL A 222 -7.46 28.59 -11.07
N ARG A 223 -6.50 28.60 -10.15
CA ARG A 223 -5.77 29.84 -9.78
C ARG A 223 -4.30 29.54 -9.60
N CYS A 224 -3.44 30.36 -10.22
CA CYS A 224 -1.99 30.38 -10.00
C CYS A 224 -1.65 31.65 -9.21
N GLN A 225 -1.05 31.46 -8.04
CA GLN A 225 -0.84 32.52 -7.04
C GLN A 225 0.64 32.94 -6.95
N ARG A 226 1.55 32.06 -7.41
CA ARG A 226 2.99 32.28 -7.36
C ARG A 226 3.65 31.89 -8.68
N ILE A 227 4.62 32.70 -9.11
CA ILE A 227 5.51 32.37 -10.22
C ILE A 227 6.55 31.35 -9.74
N CYS A 228 6.72 30.25 -10.48
CA CYS A 228 7.74 29.22 -10.22
C CYS A 228 8.83 29.27 -11.26
N ARG A 229 10.08 29.04 -10.83
CA ARG A 229 11.30 29.20 -11.62
C ARG A 229 12.21 27.98 -11.48
N PRO A 230 13.23 27.82 -12.34
CA PRO A 230 14.29 26.86 -12.14
C PRO A 230 14.86 26.90 -10.72
N GLY A 231 15.03 25.72 -10.12
CA GLY A 231 15.45 25.54 -8.72
C GLY A 231 14.31 25.37 -7.71
N ASP A 232 13.06 25.77 -8.04
CA ASP A 232 11.91 25.50 -7.18
C ASP A 232 11.58 24.00 -7.14
N ILE A 233 11.21 23.52 -5.94
CA ILE A 233 10.72 22.15 -5.72
C ILE A 233 9.23 22.26 -5.41
N LEU A 234 8.41 21.70 -6.26
CA LEU A 234 6.96 21.71 -6.15
C LEU A 234 6.49 20.43 -5.45
N THR A 235 5.59 20.59 -4.48
CA THR A 235 4.84 19.48 -3.91
C THR A 235 3.42 19.54 -4.47
N LEU A 236 3.03 18.48 -5.16
CA LEU A 236 1.73 18.30 -5.79
C LEU A 236 0.82 17.56 -4.84
N PHE A 237 -0.44 17.92 -4.77
CA PHE A 237 -1.47 17.21 -3.99
C PHE A 237 -2.72 17.05 -4.84
N VAL A 238 -3.27 15.84 -4.85
CA VAL A 238 -4.60 15.57 -5.42
C VAL A 238 -5.41 14.74 -4.44
N LYS A 239 -6.70 15.07 -4.34
CA LYS A 239 -7.65 14.36 -3.49
C LYS A 239 -8.87 13.96 -4.32
N PRO A 240 -9.28 12.68 -4.33
CA PRO A 240 -10.46 12.27 -5.05
C PRO A 240 -11.72 12.85 -4.43
N LYS A 241 -12.54 13.52 -5.23
CA LYS A 241 -13.87 14.01 -4.86
C LYS A 241 -14.93 12.96 -5.19
N ARG A 242 -14.82 12.36 -6.38
CA ARG A 242 -15.74 11.33 -6.85
C ARG A 242 -15.09 10.50 -7.94
N ILE A 243 -15.11 9.18 -7.78
CA ILE A 243 -14.69 8.23 -8.81
C ILE A 243 -15.91 7.38 -9.15
N LYS A 244 -16.38 7.49 -10.37
CA LYS A 244 -17.48 6.70 -10.93
C LYS A 244 -17.30 6.62 -12.44
N HIS A 245 -17.00 5.40 -12.92
CA HIS A 245 -16.84 5.16 -14.36
C HIS A 245 -17.96 5.83 -15.19
N PRO A 246 -17.64 6.53 -16.28
CA PRO A 246 -16.31 6.71 -16.88
C PRO A 246 -15.56 7.96 -16.36
N LEU A 247 -15.99 8.60 -15.28
CA LEU A 247 -15.43 9.85 -14.78
C LEU A 247 -14.77 9.69 -13.41
N ALA A 248 -13.61 10.33 -13.25
CA ALA A 248 -12.96 10.55 -11.98
C ALA A 248 -12.72 12.05 -11.77
N ARG A 249 -13.11 12.56 -10.60
CA ARG A 249 -13.00 13.97 -10.25
C ARG A 249 -12.12 14.12 -9.01
N PHE A 250 -11.20 15.07 -9.08
CA PHE A 250 -10.25 15.38 -8.04
C PHE A 250 -10.27 16.88 -7.75
N GLU A 251 -9.91 17.26 -6.54
CA GLU A 251 -9.36 18.58 -6.26
C GLU A 251 -7.84 18.48 -6.19
N GLY A 252 -7.13 19.57 -6.51
CA GLY A 252 -5.68 19.54 -6.50
C GLY A 252 -5.08 20.89 -6.11
N HIS A 253 -3.88 20.84 -5.52
CA HIS A 253 -3.10 22.05 -5.28
C HIS A 253 -1.60 21.75 -5.34
N ILE A 254 -0.83 22.81 -5.51
CA ILE A 254 0.62 22.79 -5.56
C ILE A 254 1.18 23.73 -4.52
N THR A 255 2.21 23.32 -3.80
CA THR A 255 2.99 24.17 -2.89
C THR A 255 4.47 24.20 -3.27
N CYS A 256 5.17 25.29 -2.92
CA CYS A 256 6.62 25.37 -2.92
C CYS A 256 7.06 25.77 -1.51
N GLY A 257 7.69 24.83 -0.79
CA GLY A 257 7.81 24.96 0.66
C GLY A 257 6.43 25.08 1.32
N ASN A 258 6.24 26.12 2.14
CA ASN A 258 4.98 26.38 2.83
C ASN A 258 4.02 27.29 2.04
N GLU A 259 4.41 27.74 0.86
CA GLU A 259 3.63 28.68 0.06
C GLU A 259 2.78 27.95 -0.99
N ARG A 260 1.48 28.31 -1.08
CA ARG A 260 0.60 27.78 -2.12
C ARG A 260 0.91 28.46 -3.47
N VAL A 261 1.19 27.64 -4.45
CA VAL A 261 1.56 28.04 -5.81
C VAL A 261 0.36 28.09 -6.73
N ALA A 262 -0.39 27.02 -6.74
CA ALA A 262 -1.56 26.87 -7.60
C ALA A 262 -2.59 25.94 -6.94
N PHE A 263 -3.85 26.07 -7.39
CA PHE A 263 -4.87 25.08 -7.08
C PHE A 263 -5.90 24.97 -8.21
N ALA A 264 -6.60 23.83 -8.23
CA ALA A 264 -7.75 23.55 -9.06
C ALA A 264 -8.88 23.00 -8.18
N GLU A 265 -10.05 23.59 -8.27
CA GLU A 265 -11.23 23.15 -7.50
C GLU A 265 -11.74 21.80 -7.98
N GLU A 266 -11.67 21.55 -9.28
CA GLU A 266 -12.04 20.26 -9.86
C GLU A 266 -11.18 19.94 -11.08
N ILE A 267 -10.58 18.76 -11.08
CA ILE A 267 -9.87 18.14 -12.20
C ILE A 267 -10.68 16.94 -12.60
N THR A 268 -11.12 16.86 -13.85
CA THR A 268 -11.93 15.76 -14.36
C THR A 268 -11.12 14.92 -15.34
N LEU A 269 -11.03 13.64 -15.07
CA LEU A 269 -10.47 12.63 -15.97
C LEU A 269 -11.60 11.71 -16.46
N THR A 270 -11.54 11.29 -17.72
CA THR A 270 -12.25 10.10 -18.19
C THR A 270 -11.32 8.90 -18.10
N PHE A 271 -11.87 7.72 -17.82
CA PHE A 271 -11.10 6.49 -17.78
C PHE A 271 -11.96 5.29 -18.19
N ASP A 272 -11.29 4.21 -18.63
CA ASP A 272 -11.92 2.93 -18.88
C ASP A 272 -11.10 1.81 -18.25
N PHE A 273 -11.68 0.64 -18.14
CA PHE A 273 -11.03 -0.54 -17.55
C PHE A 273 -10.21 -1.30 -18.60
N ALA A 274 -9.16 -1.98 -18.13
CA ALA A 274 -8.42 -2.92 -18.94
C ALA A 274 -9.33 -4.09 -19.37
N ALA A 275 -9.15 -4.58 -20.59
CA ALA A 275 -9.86 -5.76 -21.07
C ALA A 275 -9.45 -6.96 -20.18
N VAL A 276 -10.43 -7.69 -19.69
CA VAL A 276 -10.18 -8.97 -19.04
C VAL A 276 -9.82 -9.97 -20.14
N GLU A 277 -8.58 -10.40 -20.20
CA GLU A 277 -8.21 -11.54 -21.07
C GLU A 277 -9.00 -12.76 -20.58
N GLN A 278 -10.02 -13.13 -21.35
CA GLN A 278 -10.65 -14.43 -21.17
C GLN A 278 -9.63 -15.47 -21.59
N THR A 279 -9.08 -16.17 -20.62
CA THR A 279 -8.31 -17.41 -20.89
C THR A 279 -9.29 -18.39 -21.51
N THR A 280 -9.35 -18.44 -22.84
CA THR A 280 -10.02 -19.50 -23.55
C THR A 280 -9.27 -20.79 -23.24
N ALA A 281 -9.84 -21.59 -22.34
CA ALA A 281 -9.45 -22.98 -22.19
C ALA A 281 -9.71 -23.65 -23.56
N VAL A 282 -8.65 -23.93 -24.26
CA VAL A 282 -8.71 -24.78 -25.46
C VAL A 282 -9.04 -26.18 -24.96
N GLU A 283 -10.32 -26.54 -24.97
CA GLU A 283 -10.73 -27.94 -24.88
C GLU A 283 -10.18 -28.64 -26.12
N GLY A 284 -9.09 -29.38 -25.94
CA GLY A 284 -8.50 -30.26 -26.93
C GLY A 284 -9.47 -31.40 -27.24
N HIS A 285 -10.29 -31.25 -28.26
CA HIS A 285 -10.90 -32.41 -28.90
C HIS A 285 -9.79 -33.20 -29.60
N SER A 286 -9.41 -34.32 -29.00
CA SER A 286 -8.63 -35.37 -29.65
C SER A 286 -9.52 -36.08 -30.70
N GLU A 287 -9.46 -35.63 -31.93
CA GLU A 287 -9.95 -36.44 -33.07
C GLU A 287 -9.03 -37.65 -33.25
N VAL A 288 -9.60 -38.84 -33.02
CA VAL A 288 -9.02 -40.13 -33.39
C VAL A 288 -9.19 -40.33 -34.89
N PRO A 289 -8.15 -40.56 -35.70
CA PRO A 289 -8.31 -40.80 -37.11
C PRO A 289 -8.91 -42.20 -37.38
N PRO A 290 -9.83 -42.35 -38.34
CA PRO A 290 -10.42 -43.64 -38.66
C PRO A 290 -9.39 -44.57 -39.35
N SER A 291 -9.31 -45.79 -38.85
CA SER A 291 -8.51 -46.89 -39.38
C SER A 291 -8.92 -47.23 -40.80
N SER A 292 -7.96 -47.16 -41.72
CA SER A 292 -8.07 -47.71 -43.09
C SER A 292 -8.18 -49.24 -43.05
N GLN A 293 -9.35 -49.77 -43.41
CA GLN A 293 -9.48 -51.18 -43.83
C GLN A 293 -9.13 -51.30 -45.30
N SER A 294 -8.10 -52.06 -45.56
CA SER A 294 -7.73 -52.66 -46.82
C SER A 294 -8.74 -53.74 -47.18
N SER A 295 -9.22 -53.76 -48.41
CA SER A 295 -9.66 -54.96 -49.10
C SER A 295 -9.75 -54.79 -50.63
N ARG A 296 -8.90 -55.51 -51.31
CA ARG A 296 -8.98 -56.01 -52.68
C ARG A 296 -9.12 -55.04 -53.82
#